data_cf7c7e4ced4fa0b6f44ff2d4c7cf9b4c
#
_entry.id   cf7c7e4ced4fa0b6f44ff2d4c7cf9b4c
#
_cell.length_a   1.000
_cell.length_b   1.000
_cell.length_c   1.000
_cell.angle_alpha   90.00
_cell.angle_beta   90.00
_cell.angle_gamma   90.00
#
_symmetry.space_group_name_H-M   'P 1'
#
loop_
_entity.id
_entity.type
_entity.pdbx_description
1 polymer ?
#
loop_
_entity_poly.entity_id
_entity_poly.type
_entity_poly.pdbx_seq_one_letter_code
_entity_poly.pdbx_strand_id
1 'polypeptide(L)'
;MIYNIEFIKETHTYLVNGIIVPSVSTILSATIFKDKYANVPPFVLKRAAQFGTGVHEAIENGEWLGLDDVQYKVYQNYLKLLKTHNIVELDHEQIVHYGYDYAGTFDLVIKIDENYCIADVKTTYNLDTEYISWQLSMYELAKGKTYDKLYAIWLPKRKGAELVEVERKSKEDILRLVAEYNELCSKQY
;
A
#
# COMPACT_ATOMS: atom_id res chain seq x y z
N MET A 1 -21.82 -12.35 -7.86
CA MET A 1 -22.36 -11.10 -7.27
C MET A 1 -21.52 -9.95 -7.75
N ILE A 2 -22.15 -8.85 -8.17
CA ILE A 2 -21.43 -7.61 -8.51
C ILE A 2 -21.44 -6.80 -7.22
N TYR A 3 -20.26 -6.44 -6.71
CA TYR A 3 -20.09 -5.57 -5.55
C TYR A 3 -19.90 -4.13 -6.01
N ASN A 4 -20.58 -3.19 -5.35
CA ASN A 4 -20.31 -1.78 -5.50
C ASN A 4 -19.29 -1.38 -4.41
N ILE A 5 -18.14 -0.82 -4.80
CA ILE A 5 -17.10 -0.40 -3.88
C ILE A 5 -16.98 1.10 -3.97
N GLU A 6 -16.99 1.76 -2.81
CA GLU A 6 -16.76 3.19 -2.68
C GLU A 6 -15.58 3.44 -1.74
N PHE A 7 -14.73 4.40 -2.09
CA PHE A 7 -13.64 4.86 -1.25
C PHE A 7 -13.82 6.35 -0.95
N ILE A 8 -13.99 6.68 0.31
CA ILE A 8 -14.09 8.07 0.80
C ILE A 8 -12.70 8.53 1.21
N LYS A 9 -12.03 9.31 0.33
CA LYS A 9 -10.62 9.73 0.49
C LYS A 9 -10.40 10.54 1.78
N GLU A 10 -11.35 11.42 2.13
CA GLU A 10 -11.25 12.34 3.29
C GLU A 10 -11.16 11.59 4.63
N THR A 11 -11.86 10.47 4.75
CA THR A 11 -11.89 9.65 5.97
C THR A 11 -11.13 8.33 5.84
N HIS A 12 -10.57 8.08 4.66
CA HIS A 12 -9.93 6.81 4.30
C HIS A 12 -10.83 5.61 4.59
N THR A 13 -12.09 5.71 4.22
CA THR A 13 -13.13 4.73 4.51
C THR A 13 -13.53 3.98 3.26
N TYR A 14 -13.59 2.65 3.35
CA TYR A 14 -14.09 1.78 2.28
C TYR A 14 -15.49 1.29 2.59
N LEU A 15 -16.38 1.33 1.57
CA LEU A 15 -17.72 0.74 1.65
C LEU A 15 -17.86 -0.32 0.55
N VAL A 16 -18.40 -1.45 0.93
CA VAL A 16 -18.81 -2.52 0.01
C VAL A 16 -20.34 -2.65 0.09
N ASN A 17 -21.03 -2.33 -1.01
CA ASN A 17 -22.50 -2.24 -1.06
C ASN A 17 -23.07 -1.34 0.07
N GLY A 18 -22.42 -0.21 0.36
CA GLY A 18 -22.83 0.73 1.40
C GLY A 18 -22.48 0.30 2.85
N ILE A 19 -21.82 -0.85 3.05
CA ILE A 19 -21.38 -1.33 4.36
C ILE A 19 -19.90 -0.97 4.54
N ILE A 20 -19.56 -0.30 5.65
CA ILE A 20 -18.18 0.02 6.00
C ILE A 20 -17.41 -1.27 6.29
N VAL A 21 -16.26 -1.43 5.64
CA VAL A 21 -15.35 -2.54 5.85
C VAL A 21 -13.97 -2.04 6.29
N PRO A 22 -13.22 -2.81 7.10
CA PRO A 22 -11.88 -2.41 7.51
C PRO A 22 -10.94 -2.33 6.31
N SER A 23 -9.98 -1.41 6.38
CA SER A 23 -8.88 -1.41 5.42
C SER A 23 -7.83 -2.47 5.78
N VAL A 24 -7.04 -2.90 4.79
CA VAL A 24 -5.86 -3.76 5.03
C VAL A 24 -4.96 -3.16 6.12
N SER A 25 -4.66 -1.86 6.05
CA SER A 25 -3.83 -1.18 7.04
C SER A 25 -4.46 -1.16 8.45
N THR A 26 -5.79 -1.07 8.55
CA THR A 26 -6.52 -1.17 9.82
C THR A 26 -6.34 -2.54 10.45
N ILE A 27 -6.51 -3.61 9.68
CA ILE A 27 -6.32 -4.99 10.17
C ILE A 27 -4.89 -5.19 10.64
N LEU A 28 -3.90 -4.83 9.82
CA LEU A 28 -2.49 -4.99 10.15
C LEU A 28 -2.10 -4.23 11.43
N SER A 29 -2.57 -2.99 11.57
CA SER A 29 -2.28 -2.15 12.75
C SER A 29 -3.01 -2.63 14.01
N ALA A 30 -4.16 -3.28 13.89
CA ALA A 30 -4.88 -3.80 15.04
C ALA A 30 -4.37 -5.18 15.50
N THR A 31 -3.65 -5.89 14.65
CA THR A 31 -3.18 -7.26 14.92
C THR A 31 -1.66 -7.32 15.10
N ILE A 32 -0.91 -7.64 14.07
CA ILE A 32 0.53 -7.95 14.14
C ILE A 32 1.45 -6.73 14.22
N PHE A 33 0.95 -5.51 13.90
CA PHE A 33 1.77 -4.29 13.90
C PHE A 33 1.22 -3.20 14.85
N LYS A 34 0.62 -3.60 15.99
CA LYS A 34 -0.01 -2.71 16.99
C LYS A 34 0.91 -1.59 17.46
N ASP A 35 2.18 -1.88 17.68
CA ASP A 35 3.14 -0.97 18.28
C ASP A 35 4.06 -0.29 17.27
N LYS A 36 3.81 -0.48 15.96
CA LYS A 36 4.69 0.01 14.88
C LYS A 36 5.05 1.49 15.02
N TYR A 37 4.12 2.31 15.49
CA TYR A 37 4.29 3.75 15.62
C TYR A 37 4.12 4.27 17.05
N ALA A 38 4.05 3.39 18.05
CA ALA A 38 3.78 3.74 19.45
C ALA A 38 4.74 4.79 20.02
N ASN A 39 6.00 4.78 19.60
CA ASN A 39 7.04 5.68 20.08
C ASN A 39 7.30 6.86 19.11
N VAL A 40 6.48 7.05 18.08
CA VAL A 40 6.67 8.14 17.12
C VAL A 40 5.72 9.29 17.43
N PRO A 41 6.21 10.51 17.68
CA PRO A 41 5.36 11.66 17.96
C PRO A 41 4.34 11.90 16.84
N PRO A 42 3.06 12.23 17.15
CA PRO A 42 2.01 12.40 16.14
C PRO A 42 2.33 13.42 15.06
N PHE A 43 3.03 14.51 15.39
CA PHE A 43 3.42 15.52 14.40
C PHE A 43 4.44 15.00 13.39
N VAL A 44 5.31 14.05 13.80
CA VAL A 44 6.26 13.40 12.89
C VAL A 44 5.52 12.51 11.91
N LEU A 45 4.56 11.71 12.41
CA LEU A 45 3.70 10.86 11.57
C LEU A 45 2.90 11.70 10.57
N LYS A 46 2.30 12.80 11.03
CA LYS A 46 1.53 13.70 10.16
C LYS A 46 2.39 14.29 9.04
N ARG A 47 3.60 14.76 9.36
CA ARG A 47 4.54 15.29 8.34
C ARG A 47 5.01 14.22 7.37
N ALA A 48 5.26 12.99 7.85
CA ALA A 48 5.63 11.87 7.00
C ALA A 48 4.48 11.48 6.05
N ALA A 49 3.25 11.43 6.55
CA ALA A 49 2.06 11.16 5.76
C ALA A 49 1.86 12.24 4.67
N GLN A 50 1.89 13.53 5.02
CA GLN A 50 1.77 14.63 4.06
C GLN A 50 2.84 14.59 2.98
N PHE A 51 4.09 14.28 3.37
CA PHE A 51 5.18 14.11 2.41
C PHE A 51 4.91 12.94 1.46
N GLY A 52 4.47 11.79 1.99
CA GLY A 52 4.12 10.61 1.20
C GLY A 52 3.00 10.89 0.22
N THR A 53 1.90 11.50 0.70
CA THR A 53 0.74 11.86 -0.14
C THR A 53 1.17 12.66 -1.37
N GLY A 54 1.98 13.72 -1.21
CA GLY A 54 2.43 14.52 -2.36
C GLY A 54 3.26 13.73 -3.37
N VAL A 55 4.11 12.79 -2.90
CA VAL A 55 4.89 11.93 -3.81
C VAL A 55 3.99 10.92 -4.54
N HIS A 56 3.03 10.29 -3.83
CA HIS A 56 2.06 9.36 -4.44
C HIS A 56 1.19 10.05 -5.48
N GLU A 57 0.65 11.24 -5.18
CA GLU A 57 -0.14 12.03 -6.12
C GLU A 57 0.67 12.41 -7.37
N ALA A 58 1.96 12.74 -7.21
CA ALA A 58 2.83 13.03 -8.35
C ALA A 58 3.08 11.79 -9.22
N ILE A 59 3.21 10.60 -8.62
CA ILE A 59 3.36 9.34 -9.34
C ILE A 59 2.06 8.98 -10.06
N GLU A 60 0.92 9.04 -9.38
CA GLU A 60 -0.40 8.73 -9.93
C GLU A 60 -0.74 9.61 -11.14
N ASN A 61 -0.51 10.92 -11.02
CA ASN A 61 -0.89 11.87 -12.07
C ASN A 61 0.20 12.10 -13.13
N GLY A 62 1.42 11.60 -12.92
CA GLY A 62 2.57 11.89 -13.77
C GLY A 62 3.01 13.37 -13.71
N GLU A 63 2.60 14.11 -12.67
CA GLU A 63 2.80 15.54 -12.52
C GLU A 63 3.62 15.87 -11.28
N TRP A 64 4.60 16.74 -11.44
CA TRP A 64 5.49 17.20 -10.36
C TRP A 64 5.15 18.62 -9.84
N LEU A 65 4.19 19.28 -10.44
CA LEU A 65 3.77 20.62 -10.04
C LEU A 65 3.20 20.60 -8.61
N GLY A 66 3.72 21.49 -7.75
CA GLY A 66 3.31 21.58 -6.34
C GLY A 66 4.17 20.78 -5.35
N LEU A 67 5.13 19.99 -5.84
CA LEU A 67 6.12 19.33 -4.97
C LEU A 67 7.13 20.33 -4.41
N ASP A 68 7.53 20.13 -3.15
CA ASP A 68 8.72 20.79 -2.62
C ASP A 68 10.02 20.20 -3.22
N ASP A 69 11.15 20.86 -3.01
CA ASP A 69 12.45 20.43 -3.58
C ASP A 69 12.83 18.99 -3.20
N VAL A 70 12.47 18.54 -1.98
CA VAL A 70 12.79 17.20 -1.50
C VAL A 70 11.85 16.16 -2.13
N GLN A 71 10.55 16.45 -2.21
CA GLN A 71 9.57 15.62 -2.90
C GLN A 71 9.91 15.48 -4.39
N TYR A 72 10.26 16.60 -5.04
CA TYR A 72 10.69 16.60 -6.45
C TYR A 72 11.92 15.70 -6.67
N LYS A 73 12.92 15.80 -5.81
CA LYS A 73 14.09 14.92 -5.88
C LYS A 73 13.73 13.44 -5.71
N VAL A 74 12.82 13.13 -4.80
CA VAL A 74 12.32 11.77 -4.58
C VAL A 74 11.57 11.27 -5.81
N TYR A 75 10.72 12.09 -6.41
CA TYR A 75 10.03 11.79 -7.66
C TYR A 75 11.02 11.55 -8.83
N GLN A 76 12.07 12.36 -8.96
CA GLN A 76 13.13 12.13 -9.96
C GLN A 76 13.87 10.79 -9.73
N ASN A 77 14.09 10.39 -8.47
CA ASN A 77 14.66 9.08 -8.15
C ASN A 77 13.72 7.94 -8.57
N TYR A 78 12.41 8.11 -8.41
CA TYR A 78 11.41 7.17 -8.90
C TYR A 78 11.51 7.01 -10.43
N LEU A 79 11.46 8.10 -11.19
CA LEU A 79 11.58 8.05 -12.65
C LEU A 79 12.90 7.42 -13.13
N LYS A 80 13.98 7.64 -12.39
CA LYS A 80 15.27 7.00 -12.65
C LYS A 80 15.20 5.49 -12.39
N LEU A 81 14.52 5.07 -11.32
CA LEU A 81 14.33 3.65 -10.99
C LEU A 81 13.58 2.93 -12.11
N LEU A 82 12.47 3.51 -12.60
CA LEU A 82 11.70 2.94 -13.72
C LEU A 82 12.59 2.68 -14.93
N LYS A 83 13.40 3.65 -15.31
CA LYS A 83 14.34 3.52 -16.45
C LYS A 83 15.43 2.47 -16.20
N THR A 84 15.99 2.44 -14.97
CA THR A 84 17.09 1.53 -14.63
C THR A 84 16.68 0.07 -14.68
N HIS A 85 15.44 -0.22 -14.28
CA HIS A 85 14.89 -1.58 -14.21
C HIS A 85 13.95 -1.92 -15.37
N ASN A 86 13.83 -1.05 -16.39
CA ASN A 86 12.89 -1.21 -17.51
C ASN A 86 11.46 -1.46 -17.03
N ILE A 87 11.04 -0.75 -15.98
CA ILE A 87 9.69 -0.87 -15.41
C ILE A 87 8.70 -0.12 -16.30
N VAL A 88 7.62 -0.81 -16.67
CA VAL A 88 6.46 -0.22 -17.33
C VAL A 88 5.29 -0.19 -16.35
N GLU A 89 4.78 0.99 -16.06
CA GLU A 89 3.56 1.17 -15.28
C GLU A 89 2.35 0.80 -16.15
N LEU A 90 1.47 -0.03 -15.62
CA LEU A 90 0.28 -0.51 -16.35
C LEU A 90 -1.01 0.05 -15.76
N ASP A 91 -1.04 0.25 -14.44
CA ASP A 91 -2.23 0.72 -13.75
C ASP A 91 -1.85 1.34 -12.39
N HIS A 92 -2.69 2.26 -11.89
CA HIS A 92 -2.48 3.00 -10.65
C HIS A 92 -3.70 2.90 -9.74
N GLU A 93 -3.49 3.05 -8.42
CA GLU A 93 -4.53 3.24 -7.39
C GLU A 93 -5.71 2.26 -7.51
N GLN A 94 -5.39 0.96 -7.60
CA GLN A 94 -6.41 -0.06 -7.76
C GLN A 94 -7.12 -0.37 -6.43
N ILE A 95 -8.42 -0.05 -6.36
CA ILE A 95 -9.26 -0.41 -5.23
C ILE A 95 -9.64 -1.89 -5.33
N VAL A 96 -9.45 -2.62 -4.24
CA VAL A 96 -9.75 -4.05 -4.12
C VAL A 96 -10.51 -4.35 -2.84
N HIS A 97 -11.26 -5.47 -2.83
CA HIS A 97 -11.94 -5.95 -1.64
C HIS A 97 -12.01 -7.47 -1.59
N TYR A 98 -12.03 -8.03 -0.41
CA TYR A 98 -12.26 -9.45 -0.17
C TYR A 98 -13.62 -9.63 0.51
N GLY A 99 -14.68 -9.74 -0.31
CA GLY A 99 -16.05 -9.76 0.19
C GLY A 99 -16.37 -8.54 1.05
N TYR A 100 -16.86 -8.79 2.26
CA TYR A 100 -17.07 -7.79 3.31
C TYR A 100 -15.99 -7.83 4.41
N ASP A 101 -14.96 -8.66 4.25
CA ASP A 101 -13.94 -8.85 5.27
C ASP A 101 -12.95 -7.69 5.32
N TYR A 102 -12.54 -7.18 4.16
CA TYR A 102 -11.66 -6.01 4.06
C TYR A 102 -11.61 -5.42 2.66
N ALA A 103 -11.11 -4.19 2.59
CA ALA A 103 -10.79 -3.53 1.33
C ALA A 103 -9.45 -2.78 1.42
N GLY A 104 -8.99 -2.25 0.31
CA GLY A 104 -7.81 -1.41 0.26
C GLY A 104 -7.50 -0.93 -1.15
N THR A 105 -6.44 -0.14 -1.25
CA THR A 105 -5.91 0.37 -2.52
C THR A 105 -4.43 0.05 -2.58
N PHE A 106 -3.97 -0.52 -3.67
CA PHE A 106 -2.55 -0.67 -3.94
C PHE A 106 -2.11 0.28 -5.05
N ASP A 107 -0.86 0.74 -4.96
CA ASP A 107 -0.40 1.89 -5.72
C ASP A 107 -0.25 1.58 -7.22
N LEU A 108 0.37 0.43 -7.58
CA LEU A 108 0.83 0.19 -8.94
C LEU A 108 0.66 -1.27 -9.38
N VAL A 109 0.23 -1.44 -10.62
CA VAL A 109 0.51 -2.63 -11.42
C VAL A 109 1.65 -2.30 -12.37
N ILE A 110 2.71 -3.08 -12.33
CA ILE A 110 3.91 -2.86 -13.15
C ILE A 110 4.27 -4.11 -13.95
N LYS A 111 4.96 -3.89 -15.07
CA LYS A 111 5.61 -4.95 -15.83
C LYS A 111 7.12 -4.77 -15.78
N ILE A 112 7.85 -5.84 -15.44
CA ILE A 112 9.30 -5.90 -15.47
C ILE A 112 9.68 -7.10 -16.31
N ASP A 113 10.32 -6.89 -17.45
CA ASP A 113 10.52 -7.92 -18.48
C ASP A 113 9.16 -8.55 -18.85
N GLU A 114 9.00 -9.86 -18.67
CA GLU A 114 7.72 -10.57 -18.94
C GLU A 114 6.86 -10.74 -17.67
N ASN A 115 7.31 -10.27 -16.49
CA ASN A 115 6.60 -10.46 -15.23
C ASN A 115 5.60 -9.33 -14.98
N TYR A 116 4.37 -9.71 -14.62
CA TYR A 116 3.32 -8.80 -14.13
C TYR A 116 3.36 -8.77 -12.60
N CYS A 117 3.60 -7.60 -12.04
CA CYS A 117 3.83 -7.43 -10.61
C CYS A 117 2.89 -6.37 -10.03
N ILE A 118 2.63 -6.47 -8.73
CA ILE A 118 2.08 -5.33 -7.98
C ILE A 118 3.17 -4.71 -7.12
N ALA A 119 3.09 -3.40 -6.96
CA ALA A 119 4.05 -2.67 -6.18
C ALA A 119 3.37 -1.64 -5.28
N ASP A 120 4.01 -1.39 -4.14
CA ASP A 120 3.61 -0.38 -3.18
C ASP A 120 4.77 0.61 -2.98
N VAL A 121 4.46 1.90 -3.09
CA VAL A 121 5.43 2.99 -2.98
C VAL A 121 5.60 3.39 -1.51
N LYS A 122 6.82 3.46 -1.03
CA LYS A 122 7.11 3.86 0.35
C LYS A 122 8.17 4.96 0.41
N THR A 123 7.80 6.07 1.06
CA THR A 123 8.70 7.22 1.29
C THR A 123 9.28 7.24 2.71
N THR A 124 9.13 6.13 3.45
CA THR A 124 9.56 6.00 4.84
C THR A 124 11.07 6.03 5.01
N TYR A 125 11.54 6.40 6.22
CA TYR A 125 12.96 6.41 6.54
C TYR A 125 13.58 5.00 6.52
N ASN A 126 12.87 4.02 7.11
CA ASN A 126 13.21 2.61 7.05
C ASN A 126 12.12 1.87 6.27
N LEU A 127 12.53 0.89 5.48
CA LEU A 127 11.61 0.00 4.79
C LEU A 127 11.25 -1.16 5.72
N ASP A 128 9.95 -1.36 5.94
CA ASP A 128 9.40 -2.50 6.66
C ASP A 128 8.86 -3.51 5.65
N THR A 129 9.74 -4.38 5.19
CA THR A 129 9.43 -5.38 4.17
C THR A 129 8.38 -6.38 4.64
N GLU A 130 8.36 -6.70 5.95
CA GLU A 130 7.36 -7.60 6.52
C GLU A 130 5.94 -7.00 6.46
N TYR A 131 5.80 -5.73 6.82
CA TYR A 131 4.52 -5.02 6.70
C TYR A 131 4.02 -4.99 5.24
N ILE A 132 4.92 -4.67 4.30
CA ILE A 132 4.57 -4.57 2.87
C ILE A 132 4.24 -5.94 2.29
N SER A 133 4.94 -6.98 2.74
CA SER A 133 4.66 -8.38 2.37
C SER A 133 3.21 -8.76 2.71
N TRP A 134 2.76 -8.48 3.93
CA TRP A 134 1.36 -8.68 4.33
C TRP A 134 0.40 -7.82 3.53
N GLN A 135 0.70 -6.54 3.38
CA GLN A 135 -0.14 -5.56 2.70
C GLN A 135 -0.41 -5.98 1.25
N LEU A 136 0.65 -6.24 0.47
CA LEU A 136 0.54 -6.62 -0.94
C LEU A 136 -0.11 -8.00 -1.12
N SER A 137 0.18 -8.96 -0.22
CA SER A 137 -0.44 -10.29 -0.28
C SER A 137 -1.95 -10.24 -0.03
N MET A 138 -2.40 -9.38 0.89
CA MET A 138 -3.83 -9.15 1.12
C MET A 138 -4.49 -8.48 -0.10
N TYR A 139 -3.83 -7.52 -0.74
CA TYR A 139 -4.35 -6.89 -1.95
C TYR A 139 -4.45 -7.87 -3.12
N GLU A 140 -3.42 -8.71 -3.31
CA GLU A 140 -3.42 -9.77 -4.32
C GLU A 140 -4.59 -10.75 -4.12
N LEU A 141 -4.80 -11.21 -2.88
CA LEU A 141 -5.92 -12.08 -2.53
C LEU A 141 -7.27 -11.41 -2.82
N ALA A 142 -7.42 -10.14 -2.44
CA ALA A 142 -8.63 -9.36 -2.68
C ALA A 142 -8.90 -9.12 -4.18
N LYS A 143 -7.85 -8.93 -4.98
CA LYS A 143 -7.95 -8.81 -6.43
C LYS A 143 -8.40 -10.12 -7.10
N GLY A 144 -8.19 -11.26 -6.43
CA GLY A 144 -8.48 -12.58 -7.00
C GLY A 144 -7.60 -12.94 -8.21
N LYS A 145 -6.42 -12.32 -8.29
CA LYS A 145 -5.42 -12.53 -9.35
C LYS A 145 -4.05 -12.67 -8.72
N THR A 146 -3.32 -13.72 -9.07
CA THR A 146 -1.92 -13.90 -8.67
C THR A 146 -1.01 -13.15 -9.63
N TYR A 147 -0.09 -12.38 -9.09
CA TYR A 147 0.96 -11.70 -9.83
C TYR A 147 2.26 -12.49 -9.74
N ASP A 148 3.18 -12.26 -10.67
CA ASP A 148 4.45 -13.00 -10.68
C ASP A 148 5.29 -12.64 -9.45
N LYS A 149 5.36 -11.34 -9.10
CA LYS A 149 6.11 -10.83 -7.95
C LYS A 149 5.42 -9.67 -7.26
N LEU A 150 5.81 -9.45 -6.00
CA LEU A 150 5.38 -8.36 -5.15
C LEU A 150 6.58 -7.46 -4.84
N TYR A 151 6.45 -6.15 -5.03
CA TYR A 151 7.55 -5.21 -4.84
C TYR A 151 7.21 -4.05 -3.91
N ALA A 152 8.18 -3.64 -3.10
CA ALA A 152 8.22 -2.31 -2.53
C ALA A 152 9.07 -1.42 -3.44
N ILE A 153 8.54 -0.27 -3.84
CA ILE A 153 9.31 0.81 -4.44
C ILE A 153 9.67 1.78 -3.32
N TRP A 154 10.89 1.64 -2.79
CA TRP A 154 11.32 2.45 -1.66
C TRP A 154 12.01 3.73 -2.11
N LEU A 155 11.45 4.86 -1.70
CA LEU A 155 11.84 6.21 -2.07
C LEU A 155 12.27 7.03 -0.85
N PRO A 156 13.38 6.70 -0.17
CA PRO A 156 13.81 7.44 1.00
C PRO A 156 14.32 8.84 0.65
N LYS A 157 14.08 9.83 1.51
CA LYS A 157 14.46 11.25 1.27
C LYS A 157 15.94 11.49 1.03
N ARG A 158 16.82 10.65 1.59
CA ARG A 158 18.27 10.86 1.62
C ARG A 158 19.09 9.89 0.80
N LYS A 159 18.45 8.91 0.18
CA LYS A 159 19.12 7.90 -0.67
C LYS A 159 18.46 7.87 -2.05
N GLY A 160 19.02 7.06 -2.96
CA GLY A 160 18.37 6.70 -4.21
C GLY A 160 17.15 5.83 -3.97
N ALA A 161 16.33 5.66 -5.01
CA ALA A 161 15.22 4.73 -5.02
C ALA A 161 15.71 3.29 -5.09
N GLU A 162 15.00 2.38 -4.44
CA GLU A 162 15.29 0.95 -4.45
C GLU A 162 14.03 0.16 -4.80
N LEU A 163 14.18 -0.86 -5.65
CA LEU A 163 13.14 -1.85 -5.95
C LEU A 163 13.42 -3.09 -5.10
N VAL A 164 12.53 -3.40 -4.17
CA VAL A 164 12.74 -4.48 -3.20
C VAL A 164 11.63 -5.52 -3.36
N GLU A 165 12.00 -6.74 -3.77
CA GLU A 165 11.07 -7.86 -3.82
C GLU A 165 10.69 -8.27 -2.39
N VAL A 166 9.40 -8.52 -2.14
CA VAL A 166 8.90 -8.97 -0.84
C VAL A 166 8.23 -10.34 -0.95
N GLU A 167 8.29 -11.09 0.14
CA GLU A 167 7.70 -12.43 0.19
C GLU A 167 6.17 -12.37 0.18
N ARG A 168 5.56 -13.38 -0.45
CA ARG A 168 4.11 -13.55 -0.43
C ARG A 168 3.68 -14.32 0.81
N LYS A 169 2.68 -13.81 1.51
CA LYS A 169 2.02 -14.53 2.61
C LYS A 169 1.01 -15.53 2.06
N SER A 170 0.84 -16.65 2.77
CA SER A 170 -0.13 -17.66 2.36
C SER A 170 -1.56 -17.15 2.55
N LYS A 171 -2.49 -17.69 1.76
CA LYS A 171 -3.92 -17.40 1.92
C LYS A 171 -4.40 -17.81 3.32
N GLU A 172 -3.93 -18.93 3.83
CA GLU A 172 -4.26 -19.47 5.15
C GLU A 172 -3.85 -18.49 6.26
N ASP A 173 -2.66 -17.92 6.16
CA ASP A 173 -2.17 -16.93 7.13
C ASP A 173 -2.99 -15.64 7.08
N ILE A 174 -3.33 -15.17 5.88
CA ILE A 174 -4.18 -13.97 5.70
C ILE A 174 -5.56 -14.19 6.32
N LEU A 175 -6.21 -15.32 6.04
CA LEU A 175 -7.53 -15.61 6.57
C LEU A 175 -7.53 -15.78 8.11
N ARG A 176 -6.45 -16.35 8.67
CA ARG A 176 -6.27 -16.44 10.12
C ARG A 176 -6.13 -15.04 10.74
N LEU A 177 -5.36 -14.15 10.11
CA LEU A 177 -5.20 -12.77 10.57
C LEU A 177 -6.52 -11.99 10.54
N VAL A 178 -7.33 -12.16 9.50
CA VAL A 178 -8.66 -11.55 9.39
C VAL A 178 -9.60 -12.08 10.49
N ALA A 179 -9.56 -13.37 10.76
CA ALA A 179 -10.35 -13.96 11.86
C ALA A 179 -9.94 -13.40 13.22
N GLU A 180 -8.61 -13.26 13.49
CA GLU A 180 -8.10 -12.62 14.71
C GLU A 180 -8.62 -11.18 14.85
N TYR A 181 -8.59 -10.39 13.79
CA TYR A 181 -9.14 -9.04 13.79
C TYR A 181 -10.63 -9.01 14.14
N ASN A 182 -11.44 -9.90 13.54
CA ASN A 182 -12.86 -9.98 13.80
C ASN A 182 -13.17 -10.37 15.27
N GLU A 183 -12.36 -11.27 15.85
CA GLU A 183 -12.46 -11.61 17.28
C GLU A 183 -12.12 -10.43 18.19
N LEU A 184 -11.11 -9.62 17.83
CA LEU A 184 -10.78 -8.42 18.59
C LEU A 184 -11.93 -7.40 18.57
N CYS A 185 -12.56 -7.20 17.42
CA CYS A 185 -13.70 -6.30 17.30
C CYS A 185 -14.92 -6.79 18.10
N SER A 186 -15.19 -8.09 18.11
CA SER A 186 -16.32 -8.67 18.84
C SER A 186 -16.21 -8.58 20.37
N LYS A 187 -14.99 -8.46 20.92
CA LYS A 187 -14.73 -8.33 22.36
C LYS A 187 -14.85 -6.89 22.88
N GLN A 188 -15.02 -5.91 22.00
CA GLN A 188 -15.16 -4.49 22.36
C GLN A 188 -16.63 -4.06 22.56
N TYR A 189 -17.56 -4.98 22.31
CA TYR A 189 -19.00 -4.84 22.55
C TYR A 189 -19.49 -5.83 23.64
#